data_5cc003e1bac1c25d5152520d074b7198
#
_entry.id   5cc003e1bac1c25d5152520d074b7198
#
_cell.length_a   1.000
_cell.length_b   1.000
_cell.length_c   1.000
_cell.angle_alpha   90.00
_cell.angle_beta   90.00
_cell.angle_gamma   90.00
#
_symmetry.space_group_name_H-M   'P 1'
#
loop_
_entity.id
_entity.type
_entity.pdbx_description
1 polymer ?
#
loop_
_entity_poly.entity_id
_entity_poly.type
_entity_poly.pdbx_seq_one_letter_code
_entity_poly.pdbx_strand_id
1 'polypeptide(L)'
;MKIILATGVYPPTIGGPATYVKNIAQRLTEMGEQVTVVAYAPRGPVEEAPWKVVTVSRSGPFVRWWRFARALKREAKDADIVYGFSAVSVGVPLMMARLKKPKKILRLGGDFLWERYTDMRGKKTLSQWYAARPPAMVILGRILRSFDHVIFSTWFQEQLYKRVYPRLPRHSVVENALPQGELLLHIRHEPFRLLFLGRFVRFKNLRPLLHAVANLPHVTLTLQGEGPASRELSQLAQKLRLKGRLTFLPPVHGEEKEKVLREHDLLIIPSLTEISPHAALESRSHGLPVLLTEETGLGDELREGMMVSPLRTTEEITRAVLEAEHNYEIIAQKSASPFQKRSWEDVAREHRALFQALL
;
A
#
# COMPACT_ATOMS: atom_id res chain seq x y z
N MET A 1 16.92 -3.49 22.08
CA MET A 1 16.82 -2.04 21.74
C MET A 1 15.47 -1.49 22.17
N LYS A 2 15.41 -0.18 22.47
CA LYS A 2 14.15 0.55 22.64
C LYS A 2 13.75 1.20 21.33
N ILE A 3 12.64 0.75 20.74
CA ILE A 3 12.21 1.13 19.40
C ILE A 3 10.86 1.84 19.47
N ILE A 4 10.79 3.04 18.93
CA ILE A 4 9.53 3.78 18.74
C ILE A 4 9.09 3.61 17.29
N LEU A 5 7.91 3.02 17.07
CA LEU A 5 7.25 2.97 15.77
C LEU A 5 6.26 4.12 15.66
N ALA A 6 6.53 5.09 14.78
CA ALA A 6 5.70 6.29 14.61
C ALA A 6 4.89 6.20 13.32
N THR A 7 3.55 6.19 13.41
CA THR A 7 2.67 5.95 12.25
C THR A 7 1.50 6.92 12.15
N GLY A 8 1.07 7.20 10.94
CA GLY A 8 -0.14 7.99 10.66
C GLY A 8 -1.45 7.21 10.84
N VAL A 9 -1.40 5.89 10.82
CA VAL A 9 -2.56 4.98 10.94
C VAL A 9 -2.19 3.74 11.74
N TYR A 10 -3.13 3.25 12.55
CA TYR A 10 -2.97 2.04 13.37
C TYR A 10 -4.34 1.34 13.50
N PRO A 11 -4.39 0.01 13.70
CA PRO A 11 -5.65 -0.70 13.91
C PRO A 11 -6.50 -0.07 15.04
N PRO A 12 -7.84 -0.11 14.91
CA PRO A 12 -8.66 -0.80 13.91
C PRO A 12 -8.78 -0.07 12.55
N THR A 13 -8.04 1.03 12.30
CA THR A 13 -8.03 1.67 10.98
C THR A 13 -7.43 0.71 9.95
N ILE A 14 -8.20 0.40 8.90
CA ILE A 14 -7.80 -0.53 7.83
C ILE A 14 -6.82 0.15 6.86
N GLY A 15 -5.81 -0.59 6.42
CA GLY A 15 -4.87 -0.16 5.37
C GLY A 15 -3.49 -0.80 5.52
N GLY A 16 -2.79 -0.93 4.39
CA GLY A 16 -1.45 -1.53 4.34
C GLY A 16 -0.46 -1.01 5.40
N PRO A 17 -0.35 0.31 5.63
CA PRO A 17 0.54 0.83 6.67
C PRO A 17 0.14 0.41 8.10
N ALA A 18 -1.15 0.28 8.42
CA ALA A 18 -1.61 -0.15 9.73
C ALA A 18 -1.27 -1.63 9.98
N THR A 19 -1.54 -2.49 9.00
CA THR A 19 -1.17 -3.91 9.01
C THR A 19 0.34 -4.08 9.13
N TYR A 20 1.11 -3.31 8.37
CA TYR A 20 2.57 -3.35 8.40
C TYR A 20 3.13 -3.04 9.80
N VAL A 21 2.69 -1.92 10.40
CA VAL A 21 3.18 -1.51 11.73
C VAL A 21 2.80 -2.53 12.81
N LYS A 22 1.56 -3.08 12.77
CA LYS A 22 1.12 -4.11 13.72
C LYS A 22 2.01 -5.35 13.64
N ASN A 23 2.25 -5.89 12.43
CA ASN A 23 3.07 -7.09 12.25
C ASN A 23 4.53 -6.85 12.65
N ILE A 24 5.14 -5.72 12.27
CA ILE A 24 6.51 -5.40 12.67
C ILE A 24 6.62 -5.21 14.18
N ALA A 25 5.66 -4.52 14.83
CA ALA A 25 5.63 -4.37 16.27
C ALA A 25 5.59 -5.74 16.98
N GLN A 26 4.74 -6.63 16.50
CA GLN A 26 4.60 -7.98 17.02
C GLN A 26 5.92 -8.75 16.92
N ARG A 27 6.49 -8.85 15.71
CA ARG A 27 7.72 -9.64 15.49
C ARG A 27 8.93 -9.08 16.23
N LEU A 28 9.10 -7.76 16.26
CA LEU A 28 10.18 -7.15 17.04
C LEU A 28 10.01 -7.40 18.55
N THR A 29 8.78 -7.38 19.07
CA THR A 29 8.51 -7.72 20.48
C THR A 29 8.81 -9.19 20.77
N GLU A 30 8.41 -10.11 19.90
CA GLU A 30 8.73 -11.54 19.98
C GLU A 30 10.24 -11.80 19.94
N MET A 31 11.02 -10.95 19.26
CA MET A 31 12.48 -10.98 19.23
C MET A 31 13.15 -10.34 20.47
N GLY A 32 12.36 -9.94 21.48
CA GLY A 32 12.84 -9.37 22.74
C GLY A 32 13.13 -7.87 22.69
N GLU A 33 12.70 -7.13 21.65
CA GLU A 33 12.87 -5.69 21.56
C GLU A 33 11.78 -4.95 22.36
N GLN A 34 12.11 -3.82 22.98
CA GLN A 34 11.13 -2.97 23.67
C GLN A 34 10.46 -2.03 22.68
N VAL A 35 9.23 -2.37 22.27
CA VAL A 35 8.49 -1.63 21.26
C VAL A 35 7.47 -0.70 21.89
N THR A 36 7.40 0.55 21.41
CA THR A 36 6.30 1.49 21.66
C THR A 36 5.78 2.02 20.34
N VAL A 37 4.49 1.95 20.11
CA VAL A 37 3.84 2.53 18.93
C VAL A 37 3.27 3.90 19.29
N VAL A 38 3.61 4.93 18.52
CA VAL A 38 2.99 6.26 18.58
C VAL A 38 2.17 6.47 17.31
N ALA A 39 0.86 6.63 17.43
CA ALA A 39 -0.05 6.72 16.28
C ALA A 39 -1.08 7.85 16.46
N TYR A 40 -1.65 8.35 15.34
CA TYR A 40 -2.89 9.12 15.46
C TYR A 40 -4.04 8.21 15.87
N ALA A 41 -4.89 8.72 16.75
CA ALA A 41 -6.03 7.97 17.27
C ALA A 41 -6.89 7.39 16.11
N PRO A 42 -7.16 6.09 16.12
CA PRO A 42 -8.04 5.47 15.14
C PRO A 42 -9.50 5.86 15.41
N ARG A 43 -10.38 5.50 14.48
CA ARG A 43 -11.84 5.52 14.72
C ARG A 43 -12.22 4.22 15.41
N GLY A 44 -12.37 4.24 16.72
CA GLY A 44 -12.69 3.09 17.56
C GLY A 44 -11.62 2.78 18.60
N PRO A 45 -11.88 1.82 19.50
CA PRO A 45 -10.94 1.41 20.53
C PRO A 45 -9.70 0.76 19.91
N VAL A 46 -8.55 0.99 20.51
CA VAL A 46 -7.31 0.30 20.14
C VAL A 46 -7.33 -1.10 20.75
N GLU A 47 -7.03 -2.11 19.98
CA GLU A 47 -6.88 -3.47 20.47
C GLU A 47 -5.74 -3.56 21.49
N GLU A 48 -5.88 -4.41 22.50
CA GLU A 48 -4.81 -4.74 23.42
C GLU A 48 -3.64 -5.39 22.66
N ALA A 49 -2.43 -5.00 23.06
CA ALA A 49 -1.20 -5.47 22.40
C ALA A 49 -0.11 -5.68 23.45
N PRO A 50 0.83 -6.62 23.23
CA PRO A 50 1.95 -6.85 24.14
C PRO A 50 3.00 -5.72 24.15
N TRP A 51 2.78 -4.67 23.39
CA TRP A 51 3.60 -3.45 23.38
C TRP A 51 2.75 -2.23 23.73
N LYS A 52 3.41 -1.17 24.17
CA LYS A 52 2.75 0.10 24.50
C LYS A 52 2.25 0.80 23.25
N VAL A 53 0.99 1.25 23.25
CA VAL A 53 0.39 2.09 22.19
C VAL A 53 0.01 3.46 22.75
N VAL A 54 0.57 4.51 22.18
CA VAL A 54 0.29 5.91 22.52
C VAL A 54 -0.46 6.56 21.37
N THR A 55 -1.70 6.97 21.62
CA THR A 55 -2.54 7.62 20.63
C THR A 55 -2.54 9.13 20.75
N VAL A 56 -2.50 9.82 19.62
CA VAL A 56 -2.56 11.27 19.51
C VAL A 56 -3.83 11.68 18.78
N SER A 57 -4.63 12.56 19.39
CA SER A 57 -5.91 12.98 18.81
C SER A 57 -5.75 13.64 17.45
N ARG A 58 -6.68 13.36 16.54
CA ARG A 58 -6.79 13.97 15.22
C ARG A 58 -7.46 15.33 15.34
N SER A 59 -6.69 16.40 15.34
CA SER A 59 -7.13 17.79 15.25
C SER A 59 -6.63 18.40 13.94
N GLY A 60 -6.85 19.69 13.72
CA GLY A 60 -6.32 20.38 12.53
C GLY A 60 -4.81 20.15 12.30
N PRO A 61 -4.31 20.33 11.07
CA PRO A 61 -2.97 19.86 10.66
C PRO A 61 -1.82 20.31 11.58
N PHE A 62 -1.74 21.57 11.92
CA PHE A 62 -0.65 22.11 12.76
C PHE A 62 -0.72 21.61 14.22
N VAL A 63 -1.92 21.59 14.79
CA VAL A 63 -2.12 21.14 16.19
C VAL A 63 -1.82 19.66 16.34
N ARG A 64 -2.26 18.82 15.38
CA ARG A 64 -1.95 17.39 15.40
C ARG A 64 -0.45 17.11 15.27
N TRP A 65 0.28 17.85 14.40
CA TRP A 65 1.72 17.70 14.25
C TRP A 65 2.48 18.09 15.51
N TRP A 66 2.09 19.20 16.16
CA TRP A 66 2.67 19.62 17.42
C TRP A 66 2.42 18.59 18.55
N ARG A 67 1.18 18.10 18.69
CA ARG A 67 0.86 17.06 19.67
C ARG A 67 1.64 15.77 19.41
N PHE A 68 1.75 15.36 18.16
CA PHE A 68 2.51 14.17 17.79
C PHE A 68 4.00 14.33 18.08
N ALA A 69 4.58 15.48 17.73
CA ALA A 69 5.98 15.83 18.05
C ALA A 69 6.24 15.81 19.57
N ARG A 70 5.29 16.33 20.37
CA ARG A 70 5.39 16.30 21.83
C ARG A 70 5.30 14.88 22.39
N ALA A 71 4.42 14.04 21.85
CA ALA A 71 4.33 12.62 22.22
C ALA A 71 5.64 11.89 21.87
N LEU A 72 6.16 12.08 20.65
CA LEU A 72 7.45 11.52 20.25
C LEU A 72 8.58 11.96 21.17
N LYS A 73 8.66 13.25 21.50
CA LYS A 73 9.71 13.76 22.40
C LYS A 73 9.67 13.13 23.78
N ARG A 74 8.46 12.82 24.29
CA ARG A 74 8.26 12.17 25.61
C ARG A 74 8.66 10.70 25.55
N GLU A 75 8.14 9.97 24.56
CA GLU A 75 8.33 8.50 24.46
C GLU A 75 9.72 8.11 23.97
N ALA A 76 10.37 8.97 23.15
CA ALA A 76 11.68 8.69 22.57
C ALA A 76 12.86 9.20 23.42
N LYS A 77 12.65 9.65 24.67
CA LYS A 77 13.72 10.20 25.53
C LYS A 77 14.89 9.25 25.68
N ASP A 78 14.59 7.97 25.88
CA ASP A 78 15.58 6.90 26.10
C ASP A 78 15.56 5.86 24.97
N ALA A 79 14.94 6.16 23.85
CA ALA A 79 14.89 5.27 22.70
C ALA A 79 16.23 5.22 21.97
N ASP A 80 16.53 4.07 21.38
CA ASP A 80 17.67 3.87 20.48
C ASP A 80 17.27 4.23 19.04
N ILE A 81 16.07 3.83 18.64
CA ILE A 81 15.52 3.99 17.28
C ILE A 81 14.16 4.68 17.33
N VAL A 82 13.92 5.62 16.41
CA VAL A 82 12.59 6.10 16.03
C VAL A 82 12.36 5.80 14.56
N TYR A 83 11.45 4.89 14.29
CA TYR A 83 11.11 4.41 12.97
C TYR A 83 9.76 4.98 12.53
N GLY A 84 9.79 5.93 11.60
CA GLY A 84 8.61 6.64 11.11
C GLY A 84 8.07 6.08 9.81
N PHE A 85 6.75 6.05 9.69
CA PHE A 85 6.02 5.58 8.50
C PHE A 85 5.28 6.76 7.85
N SER A 86 5.66 7.17 6.68
CA SER A 86 5.18 8.35 5.93
C SER A 86 6.01 9.63 6.15
N ALA A 87 6.46 10.19 5.03
CA ALA A 87 7.29 11.38 5.03
C ALA A 87 6.60 12.62 5.60
N VAL A 88 5.31 12.83 5.34
CA VAL A 88 4.59 14.05 5.75
C VAL A 88 3.87 13.88 7.08
N SER A 89 3.01 12.86 7.22
CA SER A 89 2.19 12.72 8.43
C SER A 89 3.01 12.42 9.69
N VAL A 90 4.18 11.81 9.56
CA VAL A 90 5.11 11.45 10.64
C VAL A 90 6.44 12.18 10.52
N GLY A 91 6.98 12.30 9.31
CA GLY A 91 8.28 12.95 9.10
C GLY A 91 8.30 14.41 9.56
N VAL A 92 7.27 15.19 9.27
CA VAL A 92 7.17 16.57 9.76
C VAL A 92 7.14 16.66 11.28
N PRO A 93 6.27 15.94 12.01
CA PRO A 93 6.33 15.88 13.48
C PRO A 93 7.68 15.42 14.03
N LEU A 94 8.34 14.47 13.39
CA LEU A 94 9.66 13.98 13.80
C LEU A 94 10.73 15.08 13.70
N MET A 95 10.73 15.86 12.62
CA MET A 95 11.58 17.04 12.49
C MET A 95 11.30 18.06 13.60
N MET A 96 10.02 18.34 13.89
CA MET A 96 9.60 19.26 14.95
C MET A 96 10.01 18.79 16.34
N ALA A 97 10.04 17.49 16.60
CA ALA A 97 10.44 16.91 17.88
C ALA A 97 11.91 17.14 18.24
N ARG A 98 12.78 17.40 17.24
CA ARG A 98 14.22 17.70 17.41
C ARG A 98 14.94 16.70 18.30
N LEU A 99 14.66 15.40 18.09
CA LEU A 99 15.30 14.31 18.85
C LEU A 99 16.80 14.26 18.55
N LYS A 100 17.62 14.15 19.61
CA LYS A 100 19.09 14.15 19.49
C LYS A 100 19.69 12.76 19.65
N LYS A 101 19.14 11.93 20.59
CA LYS A 101 19.70 10.63 20.95
C LYS A 101 19.33 9.52 19.95
N PRO A 102 18.05 9.27 19.62
CA PRO A 102 17.69 8.13 18.81
C PRO A 102 18.06 8.32 17.33
N LYS A 103 18.45 7.23 16.67
CA LYS A 103 18.53 7.21 15.20
C LYS A 103 17.14 7.32 14.60
N LYS A 104 16.98 8.19 13.62
CA LYS A 104 15.69 8.46 12.95
C LYS A 104 15.68 7.76 11.61
N ILE A 105 14.79 6.81 11.47
CA ILE A 105 14.62 6.01 10.26
C ILE A 105 13.25 6.33 9.68
N LEU A 106 13.17 6.51 8.37
CA LEU A 106 11.91 6.75 7.65
C LEU A 106 11.64 5.63 6.67
N ARG A 107 10.47 4.97 6.77
CA ARG A 107 9.97 4.07 5.75
C ARG A 107 9.01 4.79 4.80
N LEU A 108 9.21 4.59 3.52
CA LEU A 108 8.34 5.04 2.46
C LEU A 108 7.60 3.84 1.87
N GLY A 109 6.31 3.68 2.20
CA GLY A 109 5.44 2.63 1.64
C GLY A 109 4.53 3.13 0.51
N GLY A 110 4.36 4.45 0.41
CA GLY A 110 3.60 5.17 -0.60
C GLY A 110 4.21 6.54 -0.85
N ASP A 111 3.62 7.34 -1.73
CA ASP A 111 4.02 8.72 -1.98
C ASP A 111 2.89 9.70 -1.67
N PHE A 112 2.92 10.27 -0.48
CA PHE A 112 1.87 11.17 0.01
C PHE A 112 1.64 12.38 -0.90
N LEU A 113 2.70 12.98 -1.45
CA LEU A 113 2.57 14.18 -2.26
C LEU A 113 1.96 13.88 -3.63
N TRP A 114 2.33 12.76 -4.23
CA TRP A 114 1.74 12.29 -5.46
C TRP A 114 0.29 11.86 -5.26
N GLU A 115 -0.03 11.15 -4.18
CA GLU A 115 -1.42 10.81 -3.83
C GLU A 115 -2.27 12.07 -3.69
N ARG A 116 -1.77 13.12 -3.03
CA ARG A 116 -2.47 14.42 -2.95
C ARG A 116 -2.63 15.10 -4.30
N TYR A 117 -1.62 14.99 -5.18
CA TYR A 117 -1.74 15.49 -6.56
C TYR A 117 -2.86 14.76 -7.31
N THR A 118 -2.99 13.45 -7.16
CA THR A 118 -4.07 12.68 -7.80
C THR A 118 -5.44 12.99 -7.20
N ASP A 119 -5.53 13.22 -5.89
CA ASP A 119 -6.76 13.70 -5.22
C ASP A 119 -7.25 15.03 -5.81
N MET A 120 -6.33 15.91 -6.22
CA MET A 120 -6.60 17.17 -6.93
C MET A 120 -6.83 16.98 -8.46
N ARG A 121 -7.23 15.77 -8.86
CA ARG A 121 -7.50 15.38 -10.26
C ARG A 121 -6.26 15.29 -11.17
N GLY A 122 -5.07 15.20 -10.61
CA GLY A 122 -3.87 14.92 -11.38
C GLY A 122 -3.91 13.52 -12.00
N LYS A 123 -3.45 13.41 -13.26
CA LYS A 123 -3.50 12.16 -14.05
C LYS A 123 -2.13 11.57 -14.36
N LYS A 124 -1.05 12.22 -13.91
CA LYS A 124 0.31 11.69 -14.15
C LYS A 124 0.55 10.49 -13.26
N THR A 125 1.23 9.50 -13.79
CA THR A 125 1.79 8.41 -13.01
C THR A 125 2.86 8.96 -12.05
N LEU A 126 3.31 8.14 -11.11
CA LEU A 126 4.35 8.55 -10.16
C LEU A 126 5.65 8.95 -10.89
N SER A 127 6.08 8.14 -11.86
CA SER A 127 7.28 8.44 -12.67
C SER A 127 7.13 9.73 -13.46
N GLN A 128 5.99 9.95 -14.11
CA GLN A 128 5.70 11.18 -14.86
C GLN A 128 5.61 12.42 -13.94
N TRP A 129 5.08 12.25 -12.73
CA TRP A 129 4.98 13.34 -11.76
C TRP A 129 6.36 13.77 -11.28
N TYR A 130 7.23 12.80 -10.97
CA TYR A 130 8.62 13.07 -10.58
C TYR A 130 9.45 13.64 -11.74
N ALA A 131 9.25 13.19 -12.97
CA ALA A 131 9.89 13.76 -14.16
C ALA A 131 9.53 15.24 -14.37
N ALA A 132 8.31 15.65 -13.97
CA ALA A 132 7.87 17.05 -14.04
C ALA A 132 8.47 17.96 -12.93
N ARG A 133 9.21 17.40 -11.99
CA ARG A 133 9.89 18.13 -10.88
C ARG A 133 9.04 19.17 -10.15
N PRO A 134 7.87 18.79 -9.58
CA PRO A 134 7.01 19.74 -8.91
C PRO A 134 7.70 20.39 -7.69
N PRO A 135 7.39 21.67 -7.34
CA PRO A 135 8.05 22.39 -6.23
C PRO A 135 7.95 21.66 -4.87
N ALA A 136 6.91 20.86 -4.66
CA ALA A 136 6.72 20.03 -3.47
C ALA A 136 7.90 19.08 -3.19
N MET A 137 8.68 18.69 -4.21
CA MET A 137 9.89 17.88 -4.06
C MET A 137 10.96 18.54 -3.19
N VAL A 138 11.08 19.86 -3.20
CA VAL A 138 12.05 20.57 -2.37
C VAL A 138 11.74 20.35 -0.89
N ILE A 139 10.45 20.41 -0.54
CA ILE A 139 9.97 20.16 0.82
C ILE A 139 10.25 18.72 1.21
N LEU A 140 9.88 17.77 0.36
CA LEU A 140 10.13 16.34 0.61
C LEU A 140 11.62 16.05 0.75
N GLY A 141 12.46 16.63 -0.10
CA GLY A 141 13.91 16.49 0.02
C GLY A 141 14.49 17.04 1.33
N ARG A 142 13.92 18.12 1.91
CA ARG A 142 14.28 18.61 3.24
C ARG A 142 13.87 17.63 4.34
N ILE A 143 12.67 17.07 4.24
CA ILE A 143 12.18 16.05 5.18
C ILE A 143 13.10 14.83 5.14
N LEU A 144 13.39 14.28 3.97
CA LEU A 144 14.25 13.10 3.81
C LEU A 144 15.62 13.32 4.47
N ARG A 145 16.26 14.45 4.22
CA ARG A 145 17.58 14.78 4.79
C ARG A 145 17.61 14.95 6.32
N SER A 146 16.45 15.00 6.97
CA SER A 146 16.39 15.07 8.45
C SER A 146 16.46 13.68 9.12
N PHE A 147 16.50 12.61 8.33
CA PHE A 147 16.61 11.24 8.80
C PHE A 147 18.03 10.70 8.64
N ASP A 148 18.42 9.80 9.53
CA ASP A 148 19.71 9.11 9.48
C ASP A 148 19.70 8.00 8.42
N HIS A 149 18.52 7.42 8.16
CA HIS A 149 18.32 6.37 7.15
C HIS A 149 16.91 6.40 6.56
N VAL A 150 16.80 6.05 5.27
CA VAL A 150 15.50 5.91 4.58
C VAL A 150 15.35 4.48 4.07
N ILE A 151 14.21 3.86 4.35
CA ILE A 151 13.86 2.52 3.86
C ILE A 151 12.79 2.67 2.78
N PHE A 152 13.08 2.22 1.59
CA PHE A 152 12.13 2.10 0.49
C PHE A 152 11.44 0.74 0.54
N SER A 153 10.19 0.68 0.09
CA SER A 153 9.45 -0.59 0.03
C SER A 153 9.71 -1.39 -1.23
N THR A 154 10.30 -0.78 -2.26
CA THR A 154 10.65 -1.44 -3.53
C THR A 154 11.84 -0.77 -4.19
N TRP A 155 12.55 -1.52 -5.02
CA TRP A 155 13.63 -1.01 -5.86
C TRP A 155 13.17 0.06 -6.85
N PHE A 156 11.96 -0.07 -7.38
CA PHE A 156 11.34 0.95 -8.24
C PHE A 156 11.28 2.32 -7.54
N GLN A 157 10.80 2.34 -6.30
CA GLN A 157 10.69 3.56 -5.52
C GLN A 157 12.08 4.15 -5.21
N GLU A 158 13.02 3.31 -4.81
CA GLU A 158 14.41 3.73 -4.54
C GLU A 158 15.05 4.36 -5.78
N GLN A 159 14.97 3.70 -6.95
CA GLN A 159 15.54 4.21 -8.19
C GLN A 159 14.91 5.54 -8.61
N LEU A 160 13.59 5.67 -8.45
CA LEU A 160 12.87 6.90 -8.76
C LEU A 160 13.36 8.07 -7.88
N TYR A 161 13.53 7.82 -6.57
CA TYR A 161 14.00 8.83 -5.61
C TYR A 161 15.47 9.18 -5.85
N LYS A 162 16.34 8.23 -6.17
CA LYS A 162 17.76 8.50 -6.52
C LYS A 162 17.91 9.43 -7.72
N ARG A 163 17.06 9.27 -8.73
CA ARG A 163 17.10 10.16 -9.93
C ARG A 163 16.74 11.61 -9.61
N VAL A 164 15.95 11.84 -8.56
CA VAL A 164 15.35 13.13 -8.26
C VAL A 164 16.03 13.83 -7.09
N TYR A 165 16.48 13.07 -6.10
CA TYR A 165 17.11 13.59 -4.88
C TYR A 165 18.61 13.27 -4.86
N PRO A 166 19.48 14.14 -5.37
CA PRO A 166 20.92 13.86 -5.47
C PRO A 166 21.61 13.74 -4.09
N ARG A 167 20.94 14.18 -3.03
CA ARG A 167 21.43 14.11 -1.64
C ARG A 167 20.46 13.32 -0.76
N LEU A 168 20.19 12.07 -1.14
CA LEU A 168 19.48 11.14 -0.27
C LEU A 168 20.34 10.78 0.95
N PRO A 169 19.75 10.58 2.13
CA PRO A 169 20.43 9.95 3.27
C PRO A 169 20.90 8.53 2.91
N ARG A 170 21.61 7.88 3.84
CA ARG A 170 21.79 6.42 3.76
C ARG A 170 20.45 5.76 3.57
N HIS A 171 20.37 4.77 2.72
CA HIS A 171 19.10 4.12 2.39
C HIS A 171 19.28 2.64 2.07
N SER A 172 18.17 1.91 2.16
CA SER A 172 18.06 0.51 1.79
C SER A 172 16.67 0.23 1.22
N VAL A 173 16.52 -0.91 0.59
CA VAL A 173 15.22 -1.43 0.19
C VAL A 173 14.91 -2.61 1.11
N VAL A 174 13.74 -2.55 1.76
CA VAL A 174 13.20 -3.68 2.51
C VAL A 174 11.78 -3.92 1.99
N GLU A 175 11.64 -4.96 1.19
CA GLU A 175 10.35 -5.32 0.61
C GLU A 175 9.38 -5.83 1.67
N ASN A 176 8.09 -5.80 1.36
CA ASN A 176 7.05 -6.27 2.27
C ASN A 176 7.10 -7.81 2.40
N ALA A 177 6.53 -8.33 3.48
CA ALA A 177 6.20 -9.75 3.59
C ALA A 177 5.20 -10.13 2.49
N LEU A 178 5.30 -11.35 2.00
CA LEU A 178 4.38 -11.92 1.04
C LEU A 178 3.25 -12.64 1.78
N PRO A 179 2.00 -12.44 1.36
CA PRO A 179 0.88 -13.16 1.92
C PRO A 179 1.07 -14.67 1.75
N GLN A 180 0.59 -15.44 2.72
CA GLN A 180 0.52 -16.88 2.61
C GLN A 180 -0.93 -17.25 2.28
N GLY A 181 -1.12 -18.04 1.26
CA GLY A 181 -2.43 -18.52 0.81
C GLY A 181 -2.34 -19.94 0.30
N GLU A 182 -3.49 -20.53 0.11
CA GLU A 182 -3.63 -21.82 -0.55
C GLU A 182 -3.70 -21.61 -2.07
N LEU A 183 -2.73 -22.13 -2.80
CA LEU A 183 -2.70 -22.03 -4.26
C LEU A 183 -3.78 -22.92 -4.85
N LEU A 184 -4.80 -22.32 -5.43
CA LEU A 184 -5.89 -23.01 -6.10
C LEU A 184 -5.85 -22.68 -7.60
N LEU A 185 -6.19 -23.67 -8.43
CA LEU A 185 -6.44 -23.43 -9.84
C LEU A 185 -7.87 -22.89 -10.00
N HIS A 186 -7.99 -21.64 -10.44
CA HIS A 186 -9.27 -21.01 -10.71
C HIS A 186 -9.82 -21.45 -12.07
N ILE A 187 -11.10 -21.81 -12.11
CA ILE A 187 -11.84 -22.18 -13.32
C ILE A 187 -12.68 -20.98 -13.74
N ARG A 188 -12.64 -20.64 -15.03
CA ARG A 188 -13.38 -19.50 -15.58
C ARG A 188 -14.89 -19.68 -15.39
N HIS A 189 -15.52 -18.59 -14.95
CA HIS A 189 -16.97 -18.49 -14.83
C HIS A 189 -17.61 -17.84 -16.07
N GLU A 190 -18.90 -18.06 -16.21
CA GLU A 190 -19.76 -17.34 -17.13
C GLU A 190 -20.95 -16.78 -16.35
N PRO A 191 -21.12 -15.42 -16.28
CA PRO A 191 -20.29 -14.36 -16.85
C PRO A 191 -18.88 -14.29 -16.24
N PHE A 192 -17.91 -13.70 -16.98
CA PHE A 192 -16.53 -13.48 -16.51
C PHE A 192 -16.50 -12.51 -15.33
N ARG A 193 -15.86 -12.89 -14.22
CA ARG A 193 -15.97 -12.20 -12.91
C ARG A 193 -14.69 -11.47 -12.55
N LEU A 194 -14.70 -10.14 -12.71
CA LEU A 194 -13.62 -9.27 -12.28
C LEU A 194 -13.76 -8.89 -10.81
N LEU A 195 -12.63 -8.78 -10.14
CA LEU A 195 -12.49 -8.32 -8.76
C LEU A 195 -11.54 -7.12 -8.69
N PHE A 196 -11.91 -6.10 -7.95
CA PHE A 196 -10.99 -5.08 -7.48
C PHE A 196 -11.00 -5.06 -5.95
N LEU A 197 -9.80 -5.05 -5.35
CA LEU A 197 -9.60 -4.96 -3.90
C LEU A 197 -8.83 -3.70 -3.53
N GLY A 198 -9.40 -2.85 -2.68
CA GLY A 198 -8.66 -1.71 -2.16
C GLY A 198 -9.47 -0.46 -1.89
N ARG A 199 -8.77 0.60 -1.48
CA ARG A 199 -9.40 1.89 -1.20
C ARG A 199 -9.91 2.55 -2.47
N PHE A 200 -11.10 3.15 -2.41
CA PHE A 200 -11.68 3.89 -3.53
C PHE A 200 -11.15 5.32 -3.52
N VAL A 201 -9.94 5.48 -4.08
CA VAL A 201 -9.23 6.75 -4.26
C VAL A 201 -8.91 6.98 -5.73
N ARG A 202 -8.63 8.23 -6.11
CA ARG A 202 -8.52 8.61 -7.53
C ARG A 202 -7.41 7.89 -8.28
N PHE A 203 -6.24 7.70 -7.67
CA PHE A 203 -5.14 7.01 -8.36
C PHE A 203 -5.40 5.52 -8.64
N LYS A 204 -6.41 4.93 -8.00
CA LYS A 204 -6.85 3.55 -8.33
C LYS A 204 -7.59 3.45 -9.67
N ASN A 205 -7.86 4.58 -10.31
CA ASN A 205 -8.33 4.69 -11.69
C ASN A 205 -9.62 3.90 -12.01
N LEU A 206 -10.54 3.82 -11.04
CA LEU A 206 -11.75 2.98 -11.13
C LEU A 206 -12.79 3.51 -12.11
N ARG A 207 -12.76 4.81 -12.48
CA ARG A 207 -13.71 5.36 -13.45
C ARG A 207 -13.54 4.75 -14.86
N PRO A 208 -12.34 4.70 -15.46
CA PRO A 208 -12.13 3.99 -16.73
C PRO A 208 -12.50 2.50 -16.64
N LEU A 209 -12.26 1.85 -15.50
CA LEU A 209 -12.66 0.44 -15.27
C LEU A 209 -14.19 0.28 -15.38
N LEU A 210 -14.98 1.16 -14.76
CA LEU A 210 -16.44 1.11 -14.89
C LEU A 210 -16.91 1.29 -16.33
N HIS A 211 -16.29 2.20 -17.10
CA HIS A 211 -16.58 2.37 -18.53
C HIS A 211 -16.19 1.11 -19.34
N ALA A 212 -15.05 0.50 -19.04
CA ALA A 212 -14.62 -0.75 -19.70
C ALA A 212 -15.62 -1.88 -19.45
N VAL A 213 -16.09 -2.07 -18.21
CA VAL A 213 -17.12 -3.06 -17.88
C VAL A 213 -18.45 -2.75 -18.57
N ALA A 214 -18.80 -1.47 -18.76
CA ALA A 214 -20.00 -1.10 -19.51
C ALA A 214 -19.92 -1.57 -20.98
N ASN A 215 -18.73 -1.55 -21.57
CA ASN A 215 -18.48 -1.99 -22.95
C ASN A 215 -18.38 -3.52 -23.11
N LEU A 216 -18.33 -4.28 -22.00
CA LEU A 216 -18.17 -5.75 -21.97
C LEU A 216 -19.41 -6.38 -21.31
N PRO A 217 -20.50 -6.66 -22.08
CA PRO A 217 -21.79 -7.09 -21.51
C PRO A 217 -21.73 -8.46 -20.78
N HIS A 218 -20.79 -9.32 -21.13
CA HIS A 218 -20.56 -10.64 -20.53
C HIS A 218 -19.63 -10.60 -19.31
N VAL A 219 -19.22 -9.41 -18.85
CA VAL A 219 -18.32 -9.24 -17.70
C VAL A 219 -19.09 -8.68 -16.51
N THR A 220 -18.84 -9.22 -15.34
CA THR A 220 -19.26 -8.67 -14.04
C THR A 220 -18.07 -8.11 -13.27
N LEU A 221 -18.31 -7.17 -12.36
CA LEU A 221 -17.29 -6.57 -11.53
C LEU A 221 -17.73 -6.51 -10.07
N THR A 222 -16.86 -6.94 -9.19
CA THR A 222 -16.98 -6.69 -7.75
C THR A 222 -15.94 -5.65 -7.34
N LEU A 223 -16.39 -4.53 -6.77
CA LEU A 223 -15.53 -3.54 -6.12
C LEU A 223 -15.60 -3.76 -4.61
N GLN A 224 -14.54 -4.31 -4.03
CA GLN A 224 -14.43 -4.53 -2.59
C GLN A 224 -13.54 -3.49 -1.95
N GLY A 225 -14.12 -2.74 -1.02
CA GLY A 225 -13.43 -1.67 -0.31
C GLY A 225 -14.29 -0.46 -0.04
N GLU A 226 -13.66 0.61 0.39
CA GLU A 226 -14.28 1.89 0.67
C GLU A 226 -13.34 3.06 0.38
N GLY A 227 -13.87 4.27 0.31
CA GLY A 227 -13.03 5.45 0.15
C GLY A 227 -13.79 6.70 -0.31
N PRO A 228 -13.12 7.84 -0.40
CA PRO A 228 -13.75 9.12 -0.77
C PRO A 228 -14.42 9.11 -2.15
N ALA A 229 -14.03 8.20 -3.05
CA ALA A 229 -14.63 8.07 -4.38
C ALA A 229 -15.91 7.22 -4.40
N SER A 230 -16.32 6.56 -3.31
CA SER A 230 -17.46 5.63 -3.28
C SER A 230 -18.75 6.22 -3.87
N ARG A 231 -19.11 7.43 -3.44
CA ARG A 231 -20.33 8.12 -3.94
C ARG A 231 -20.24 8.42 -5.43
N GLU A 232 -19.09 8.90 -5.90
CA GLU A 232 -18.86 9.22 -7.33
C GLU A 232 -18.96 7.95 -8.19
N LEU A 233 -18.36 6.84 -7.74
CA LEU A 233 -18.38 5.55 -8.44
C LEU A 233 -19.80 4.97 -8.49
N SER A 234 -20.58 5.04 -7.41
CA SER A 234 -21.95 4.58 -7.37
C SER A 234 -22.85 5.38 -8.36
N GLN A 235 -22.69 6.70 -8.39
CA GLN A 235 -23.42 7.55 -9.35
C GLN A 235 -23.02 7.24 -10.79
N LEU A 236 -21.75 6.99 -11.07
CA LEU A 236 -21.27 6.62 -12.40
C LEU A 236 -21.83 5.25 -12.82
N ALA A 237 -21.85 4.27 -11.91
CA ALA A 237 -22.42 2.95 -12.16
C ALA A 237 -23.90 3.02 -12.58
N GLN A 238 -24.69 3.87 -11.92
CA GLN A 238 -26.10 4.10 -12.29
C GLN A 238 -26.21 4.71 -13.70
N LYS A 239 -25.39 5.73 -14.02
CA LYS A 239 -25.37 6.36 -15.36
C LYS A 239 -24.99 5.37 -16.46
N LEU A 240 -24.06 4.46 -16.17
CA LEU A 240 -23.61 3.40 -17.09
C LEU A 240 -24.54 2.17 -17.13
N ARG A 241 -25.63 2.18 -16.36
CA ARG A 241 -26.63 1.09 -16.29
C ARG A 241 -25.99 -0.27 -15.91
N LEU A 242 -25.04 -0.27 -14.98
CA LEU A 242 -24.34 -1.47 -14.54
C LEU A 242 -25.11 -2.29 -13.46
N LYS A 243 -26.41 -2.00 -13.26
CA LYS A 243 -27.24 -2.76 -12.33
C LYS A 243 -27.24 -4.25 -12.71
N GLY A 244 -26.97 -5.12 -11.72
CA GLY A 244 -26.87 -6.58 -11.92
C GLY A 244 -25.49 -7.07 -12.41
N ARG A 245 -24.61 -6.15 -12.86
CA ARG A 245 -23.24 -6.47 -13.30
C ARG A 245 -22.14 -5.86 -12.44
N LEU A 246 -22.46 -4.97 -11.52
CA LEU A 246 -21.54 -4.36 -10.57
C LEU A 246 -22.04 -4.55 -9.14
N THR A 247 -21.17 -5.08 -8.31
CA THR A 247 -21.39 -5.24 -6.87
C THR A 247 -20.38 -4.40 -6.08
N PHE A 248 -20.86 -3.70 -5.06
CA PHE A 248 -20.01 -3.01 -4.07
C PHE A 248 -20.02 -3.83 -2.78
N LEU A 249 -18.86 -4.26 -2.33
CA LEU A 249 -18.68 -4.96 -1.05
C LEU A 249 -17.87 -4.11 -0.08
N PRO A 250 -18.20 -4.13 1.22
CA PRO A 250 -17.35 -3.53 2.24
C PRO A 250 -16.00 -4.26 2.31
N PRO A 251 -14.99 -3.65 2.96
CA PRO A 251 -13.75 -4.37 3.25
C PRO A 251 -14.03 -5.60 4.13
N VAL A 252 -13.55 -6.77 3.73
CA VAL A 252 -13.63 -8.01 4.50
C VAL A 252 -12.24 -8.59 4.74
N HIS A 253 -12.12 -9.51 5.70
CA HIS A 253 -10.87 -10.10 6.16
C HIS A 253 -11.03 -11.61 6.42
N GLY A 254 -9.89 -12.31 6.53
CA GLY A 254 -9.89 -13.74 6.83
C GLY A 254 -10.68 -14.57 5.81
N GLU A 255 -11.44 -15.52 6.29
CA GLU A 255 -12.18 -16.48 5.47
C GLU A 255 -13.17 -15.85 4.47
N GLU A 256 -13.82 -14.72 4.86
CA GLU A 256 -14.71 -14.00 3.94
C GLU A 256 -13.94 -13.44 2.74
N LYS A 257 -12.72 -12.98 2.96
CA LYS A 257 -11.87 -12.49 1.88
C LYS A 257 -11.39 -13.61 0.97
N GLU A 258 -11.00 -14.73 1.56
CA GLU A 258 -10.62 -15.91 0.79
C GLU A 258 -11.78 -16.42 -0.08
N LYS A 259 -13.01 -16.41 0.46
CA LYS A 259 -14.22 -16.74 -0.30
C LYS A 259 -14.39 -15.80 -1.51
N VAL A 260 -14.23 -14.47 -1.30
CA VAL A 260 -14.31 -13.50 -2.39
C VAL A 260 -13.23 -13.79 -3.46
N LEU A 261 -11.99 -14.11 -3.06
CA LEU A 261 -10.95 -14.47 -4.02
C LEU A 261 -11.33 -15.70 -4.83
N ARG A 262 -11.87 -16.75 -4.20
CA ARG A 262 -12.27 -18.01 -4.86
C ARG A 262 -13.45 -17.86 -5.82
N GLU A 263 -14.33 -16.89 -5.61
CA GLU A 263 -15.54 -16.68 -6.41
C GLU A 263 -15.31 -15.83 -7.68
N HIS A 264 -14.07 -15.38 -7.92
CA HIS A 264 -13.72 -14.50 -9.04
C HIS A 264 -12.68 -15.13 -9.96
N ASP A 265 -12.63 -14.63 -11.20
CA ASP A 265 -11.73 -15.12 -12.23
C ASP A 265 -10.45 -14.31 -12.33
N LEU A 266 -10.54 -12.99 -12.14
CA LEU A 266 -9.42 -12.09 -12.36
C LEU A 266 -9.45 -10.91 -11.39
N LEU A 267 -8.36 -10.73 -10.62
CA LEU A 267 -8.14 -9.47 -9.92
C LEU A 267 -7.62 -8.43 -10.94
N ILE A 268 -8.24 -7.25 -10.99
CA ILE A 268 -7.78 -6.14 -11.80
C ILE A 268 -7.33 -4.96 -10.94
N ILE A 269 -6.12 -4.44 -11.20
CA ILE A 269 -5.53 -3.28 -10.50
C ILE A 269 -5.15 -2.22 -11.55
N PRO A 270 -6.11 -1.36 -11.97
CA PRO A 270 -5.90 -0.39 -13.04
C PRO A 270 -5.32 0.94 -12.54
N SER A 271 -4.61 0.91 -11.41
CA SER A 271 -4.05 2.09 -10.77
C SER A 271 -3.08 2.85 -11.69
N LEU A 272 -2.98 4.17 -11.52
CA LEU A 272 -1.97 4.97 -12.23
C LEU A 272 -0.54 4.54 -11.89
N THR A 273 -0.31 4.11 -10.66
CA THR A 273 0.95 3.53 -10.17
C THR A 273 0.67 2.67 -8.95
N GLU A 274 1.37 1.55 -8.83
CA GLU A 274 1.39 0.67 -7.65
C GLU A 274 2.82 0.48 -7.17
N ILE A 275 3.17 1.02 -6.03
CA ILE A 275 4.52 0.86 -5.46
C ILE A 275 4.71 -0.57 -4.96
N SER A 276 3.80 -1.07 -4.12
CA SER A 276 3.79 -2.44 -3.61
C SER A 276 2.35 -2.89 -3.39
N PRO A 277 1.69 -3.42 -4.43
CA PRO A 277 0.27 -3.78 -4.40
C PRO A 277 0.01 -5.07 -3.62
N HIS A 278 -0.26 -4.96 -2.33
CA HIS A 278 -0.57 -6.12 -1.48
C HIS A 278 -1.73 -6.97 -2.01
N ALA A 279 -2.77 -6.33 -2.60
CA ALA A 279 -3.90 -7.05 -3.17
C ALA A 279 -3.47 -7.97 -4.32
N ALA A 280 -2.51 -7.55 -5.17
CA ALA A 280 -1.96 -8.39 -6.23
C ALA A 280 -1.21 -9.60 -5.66
N LEU A 281 -0.33 -9.36 -4.69
CA LEU A 281 0.45 -10.41 -4.04
C LEU A 281 -0.45 -11.42 -3.31
N GLU A 282 -1.46 -10.92 -2.62
CA GLU A 282 -2.44 -11.75 -1.90
C GLU A 282 -3.28 -12.60 -2.86
N SER A 283 -3.83 -12.02 -3.92
CA SER A 283 -4.57 -12.77 -4.93
C SER A 283 -3.70 -13.83 -5.59
N ARG A 284 -2.45 -13.48 -5.94
CA ARG A 284 -1.47 -14.40 -6.49
C ARG A 284 -1.13 -15.55 -5.52
N SER A 285 -1.08 -15.30 -4.21
CA SER A 285 -0.83 -16.35 -3.20
C SER A 285 -1.98 -17.33 -3.05
N HIS A 286 -3.18 -16.99 -3.51
CA HIS A 286 -4.35 -17.87 -3.60
C HIS A 286 -4.56 -18.46 -5.01
N GLY A 287 -3.65 -18.23 -5.94
CA GLY A 287 -3.76 -18.73 -7.31
C GLY A 287 -4.72 -17.91 -8.20
N LEU A 288 -5.34 -16.84 -7.69
CA LEU A 288 -6.21 -15.99 -8.51
C LEU A 288 -5.38 -15.21 -9.53
N PRO A 289 -5.69 -15.30 -10.84
CA PRO A 289 -5.06 -14.48 -11.86
C PRO A 289 -5.13 -12.98 -11.56
N VAL A 290 -4.06 -12.27 -11.90
CA VAL A 290 -3.92 -10.83 -11.63
C VAL A 290 -3.61 -10.09 -12.92
N LEU A 291 -4.40 -9.05 -13.22
CA LEU A 291 -4.13 -8.04 -14.24
C LEU A 291 -3.70 -6.73 -13.54
N LEU A 292 -2.42 -6.40 -13.67
CA LEU A 292 -1.75 -5.32 -12.96
C LEU A 292 -1.30 -4.22 -13.93
N THR A 293 -1.41 -2.97 -13.49
CA THR A 293 -0.84 -1.83 -14.23
C THR A 293 0.66 -2.00 -14.49
N GLU A 294 1.12 -1.55 -15.66
CA GLU A 294 2.53 -1.58 -16.06
C GLU A 294 3.44 -0.74 -15.13
N GLU A 295 2.92 0.34 -14.55
CA GLU A 295 3.66 1.16 -13.61
C GLU A 295 3.54 0.60 -12.19
N THR A 296 4.25 -0.49 -11.96
CA THR A 296 4.30 -1.19 -10.68
C THR A 296 5.73 -1.25 -10.13
N GLY A 297 5.83 -1.23 -8.80
CA GLY A 297 7.10 -1.41 -8.09
C GLY A 297 7.45 -2.87 -7.81
N LEU A 298 6.61 -3.83 -8.18
CA LEU A 298 6.95 -5.24 -8.06
C LEU A 298 8.09 -5.60 -9.03
N GLY A 299 9.12 -6.27 -8.55
CA GLY A 299 10.16 -6.87 -9.37
C GLY A 299 9.66 -8.03 -10.22
N ASP A 300 10.46 -8.49 -11.18
CA ASP A 300 10.06 -9.53 -12.13
C ASP A 300 9.66 -10.83 -11.43
N GLU A 301 10.39 -11.24 -10.41
CA GLU A 301 10.08 -12.43 -9.61
C GLU A 301 8.71 -12.36 -8.93
N LEU A 302 8.35 -11.18 -8.39
CA LEU A 302 7.05 -10.97 -7.73
C LEU A 302 5.90 -10.83 -8.73
N ARG A 303 6.18 -10.49 -9.98
CA ARG A 303 5.19 -10.39 -11.07
C ARG A 303 4.98 -11.71 -11.80
N GLU A 304 5.80 -12.72 -11.53
CA GLU A 304 5.66 -14.02 -12.15
C GLU A 304 4.25 -14.59 -11.99
N GLY A 305 3.63 -15.00 -13.10
CA GLY A 305 2.24 -15.46 -13.11
C GLY A 305 1.19 -14.33 -13.11
N MET A 306 1.57 -13.06 -13.17
CA MET A 306 0.64 -11.94 -13.35
C MET A 306 0.69 -11.41 -14.78
N MET A 307 -0.44 -10.92 -15.30
CA MET A 307 -0.47 -10.08 -16.50
C MET A 307 -0.15 -8.63 -16.13
N VAL A 308 0.76 -8.01 -16.86
CA VAL A 308 1.11 -6.59 -16.72
C VAL A 308 0.77 -5.87 -18.01
N SER A 309 -0.06 -4.83 -17.93
CA SER A 309 -0.55 -4.12 -19.11
C SER A 309 -0.76 -2.62 -18.83
N PRO A 310 -0.75 -1.76 -19.86
CA PRO A 310 -1.28 -0.41 -19.75
C PRO A 310 -2.77 -0.45 -19.36
N LEU A 311 -3.15 0.25 -18.29
CA LEU A 311 -4.52 0.25 -17.76
C LEU A 311 -4.98 1.67 -17.41
N ARG A 312 -4.57 2.67 -18.20
CA ARG A 312 -4.86 4.09 -17.92
C ARG A 312 -6.20 4.54 -18.48
N THR A 313 -6.56 4.04 -19.66
CA THR A 313 -7.78 4.43 -20.38
C THR A 313 -8.80 3.29 -20.40
N THR A 314 -10.01 3.62 -20.76
CA THR A 314 -11.11 2.65 -20.94
C THR A 314 -10.75 1.62 -22.00
N GLU A 315 -10.16 2.07 -23.11
CA GLU A 315 -9.78 1.24 -24.26
C GLU A 315 -8.66 0.26 -23.90
N GLU A 316 -7.65 0.74 -23.16
CA GLU A 316 -6.54 -0.10 -22.66
C GLU A 316 -7.07 -1.19 -21.72
N ILE A 317 -7.94 -0.82 -20.77
CA ILE A 317 -8.55 -1.76 -19.82
C ILE A 317 -9.43 -2.78 -20.56
N THR A 318 -10.28 -2.32 -21.49
CA THR A 318 -11.14 -3.22 -22.28
C THR A 318 -10.31 -4.26 -23.02
N ARG A 319 -9.26 -3.83 -23.71
CA ARG A 319 -8.36 -4.72 -24.47
C ARG A 319 -7.66 -5.72 -23.54
N ALA A 320 -7.11 -5.25 -22.41
CA ALA A 320 -6.40 -6.10 -21.48
C ALA A 320 -7.31 -7.14 -20.81
N VAL A 321 -8.57 -6.80 -20.52
CA VAL A 321 -9.56 -7.74 -19.99
C VAL A 321 -9.91 -8.81 -21.03
N LEU A 322 -10.14 -8.43 -22.29
CA LEU A 322 -10.40 -9.40 -23.38
C LEU A 322 -9.21 -10.33 -23.63
N GLU A 323 -7.99 -9.79 -23.57
CA GLU A 323 -6.76 -10.59 -23.69
C GLU A 323 -6.61 -11.57 -22.52
N ALA A 324 -6.90 -11.13 -21.28
CA ALA A 324 -6.89 -11.98 -20.11
C ALA A 324 -7.94 -13.10 -20.21
N GLU A 325 -9.12 -12.77 -20.68
CA GLU A 325 -10.20 -13.74 -20.89
C GLU A 325 -9.86 -14.77 -21.97
N HIS A 326 -9.30 -14.31 -23.11
CA HIS A 326 -8.88 -15.17 -24.20
C HIS A 326 -7.80 -16.18 -23.78
N ASN A 327 -6.85 -15.74 -22.96
CA ASN A 327 -5.72 -16.54 -22.50
C ASN A 327 -5.93 -17.12 -21.10
N TYR A 328 -7.19 -17.21 -20.62
CA TYR A 328 -7.50 -17.46 -19.22
C TYR A 328 -6.85 -18.73 -18.67
N GLU A 329 -6.92 -19.85 -19.37
CA GLU A 329 -6.35 -21.13 -18.92
C GLU A 329 -4.85 -21.02 -18.66
N ILE A 330 -4.12 -20.33 -19.55
CA ILE A 330 -2.67 -20.14 -19.43
C ILE A 330 -2.33 -19.27 -18.22
N ILE A 331 -3.07 -18.17 -18.04
CA ILE A 331 -2.79 -17.27 -16.90
C ILE A 331 -3.22 -17.90 -15.57
N ALA A 332 -4.31 -18.68 -15.52
CA ALA A 332 -4.74 -19.39 -14.34
C ALA A 332 -3.70 -20.45 -13.91
N GLN A 333 -3.17 -21.24 -14.86
CA GLN A 333 -2.10 -22.20 -14.58
C GLN A 333 -0.84 -21.51 -14.05
N LYS A 334 -0.41 -20.41 -14.67
CA LYS A 334 0.73 -19.61 -14.19
C LYS A 334 0.48 -19.03 -12.79
N SER A 335 -0.75 -18.58 -12.51
CA SER A 335 -1.11 -18.04 -11.20
C SER A 335 -1.21 -19.11 -10.12
N ALA A 336 -1.49 -20.35 -10.46
CA ALA A 336 -1.52 -21.48 -9.54
C ALA A 336 -0.13 -22.11 -9.29
N SER A 337 0.94 -21.65 -9.97
CA SER A 337 2.30 -22.18 -9.74
C SER A 337 2.91 -21.66 -8.43
N PRO A 338 3.91 -22.37 -7.87
CA PRO A 338 4.56 -21.96 -6.63
C PRO A 338 5.03 -20.52 -6.67
N PHE A 339 4.90 -19.83 -5.57
CA PHE A 339 5.23 -18.41 -5.40
C PHE A 339 6.28 -18.23 -4.30
N GLN A 340 7.15 -17.25 -4.45
CA GLN A 340 8.18 -16.94 -3.47
C GLN A 340 7.57 -16.71 -2.09
N LYS A 341 8.24 -17.19 -1.05
CA LYS A 341 7.83 -17.01 0.33
C LYS A 341 8.73 -15.99 1.02
N ARG A 342 8.13 -15.01 1.67
CA ARG A 342 8.82 -14.03 2.52
C ARG A 342 7.91 -13.71 3.71
N SER A 343 8.30 -14.16 4.86
CA SER A 343 7.49 -14.02 6.08
C SER A 343 7.66 -12.65 6.73
N TRP A 344 6.74 -12.29 7.63
CA TRP A 344 6.91 -11.12 8.50
C TRP A 344 8.10 -11.26 9.44
N GLU A 345 8.49 -12.48 9.77
CA GLU A 345 9.69 -12.74 10.57
C GLU A 345 10.96 -12.39 9.79
N ASP A 346 11.03 -12.73 8.50
CA ASP A 346 12.17 -12.37 7.64
C ASP A 346 12.30 -10.85 7.54
N VAL A 347 11.18 -10.15 7.29
CA VAL A 347 11.14 -8.68 7.25
C VAL A 347 11.58 -8.08 8.58
N ALA A 348 11.15 -8.62 9.73
CA ALA A 348 11.51 -8.11 11.03
C ALA A 348 12.99 -8.37 11.36
N ARG A 349 13.55 -9.53 10.99
CA ARG A 349 14.99 -9.83 11.13
C ARG A 349 15.83 -8.85 10.33
N GLU A 350 15.44 -8.55 9.12
CA GLU A 350 16.15 -7.58 8.26
C GLU A 350 16.11 -6.17 8.86
N HIS A 351 14.96 -5.74 9.38
CA HIS A 351 14.85 -4.47 10.10
C HIS A 351 15.72 -4.43 11.34
N ARG A 352 15.68 -5.49 12.15
CA ARG A 352 16.49 -5.60 13.37
C ARG A 352 17.98 -5.51 13.07
N ALA A 353 18.46 -6.24 12.06
CA ALA A 353 19.84 -6.18 11.62
C ALA A 353 20.24 -4.77 11.15
N LEU A 354 19.39 -4.12 10.36
CA LEU A 354 19.60 -2.73 9.94
C LEU A 354 19.64 -1.76 11.12
N PHE A 355 18.76 -1.91 12.11
CA PHE A 355 18.74 -1.06 13.29
C PHE A 355 19.99 -1.22 14.12
N GLN A 356 20.47 -2.45 14.31
CA GLN A 356 21.74 -2.75 14.99
C GLN A 356 22.95 -2.14 14.28
N ALA A 357 22.97 -2.18 12.94
CA ALA A 357 24.06 -1.62 12.15
C ALA A 357 24.10 -0.07 12.15
N LEU A 358 23.04 0.58 12.58
CA LEU A 358 22.96 2.04 12.66
C LEU A 358 23.32 2.60 14.05
N LEU A 359 23.32 1.77 15.09
CA LEU A 359 23.68 2.14 16.45
C LEU A 359 25.19 2.12 16.67
#